data_0517129c4014cc31671bd107c7969c47
#
_entry.id   0517129c4014cc31671bd107c7969c47
#
_cell.length_a   1.000
_cell.length_b   1.000
_cell.length_c   1.000
_cell.angle_alpha   90.00
_cell.angle_beta   90.00
_cell.angle_gamma   90.00
#
_symmetry.space_group_name_H-M   'P 1'
#
loop_
_entity.id
_entity.type
_entity.pdbx_description
1 polymer ?
#
loop_
_entity_poly.entity_id
_entity_poly.type
_entity_poly.pdbx_seq_one_letter_code
_entity_poly.pdbx_strand_id
1 'polypeptide(L)'
;TANKEDILWLEKESHTKVTRIVTVVYLALSKKGKTVNNLDKNETMRWFPVEDLPDLPFDHKSIVEESVNEIRNWVDREPAIIYEYLPSKFTAFQLRRTYEIIHNKKFDVRNFQKKMNLLGYIVPTDEMEVGVPHRAARYYRFNKVKYNKLRSSLNK
;
A
#
# COMPACT_ATOMS: atom_id res chain seq x y z
N THR A 1 -5.03 -12.61 19.77
CA THR A 1 -5.67 -13.05 21.03
C THR A 1 -5.18 -12.13 22.13
N ALA A 2 -6.07 -11.34 22.75
CA ALA A 2 -5.69 -10.47 23.85
C ALA A 2 -5.01 -11.30 24.97
N ASN A 3 -3.90 -10.83 25.50
CA ASN A 3 -3.24 -11.48 26.60
C ASN A 3 -4.01 -11.23 27.93
N LYS A 4 -3.60 -11.91 29.00
CA LYS A 4 -4.29 -11.76 30.30
C LYS A 4 -4.18 -10.35 30.87
N GLU A 5 -3.08 -9.67 30.64
CA GLU A 5 -2.83 -8.32 31.13
C GLU A 5 -3.72 -7.29 30.43
N ASP A 6 -3.93 -7.44 29.13
CA ASP A 6 -4.85 -6.61 28.35
C ASP A 6 -6.29 -6.76 28.82
N ILE A 7 -6.72 -7.98 29.13
CA ILE A 7 -8.06 -8.25 29.65
C ILE A 7 -8.25 -7.61 31.02
N LEU A 8 -7.27 -7.76 31.92
CA LEU A 8 -7.32 -7.16 33.25
C LEU A 8 -7.34 -5.63 33.19
N TRP A 9 -6.56 -5.03 32.27
CA TRP A 9 -6.59 -3.58 32.06
C TRP A 9 -7.97 -3.12 31.59
N LEU A 10 -8.56 -3.81 30.60
CA LEU A 10 -9.89 -3.48 30.09
C LEU A 10 -10.99 -3.66 31.14
N GLU A 11 -10.94 -4.71 31.95
CA GLU A 11 -11.88 -4.92 33.06
C GLU A 11 -11.80 -3.78 34.09
N LYS A 12 -10.59 -3.31 34.39
CA LYS A 12 -10.36 -2.20 35.29
C LYS A 12 -10.92 -0.88 34.74
N GLU A 13 -10.68 -0.60 33.46
CA GLU A 13 -11.15 0.64 32.80
C GLU A 13 -12.67 0.64 32.55
N SER A 14 -13.21 -0.48 32.09
CA SER A 14 -14.64 -0.58 31.76
C SER A 14 -15.53 -0.86 32.98
N HIS A 15 -14.94 -1.19 34.12
CA HIS A 15 -15.65 -1.66 35.33
C HIS A 15 -16.59 -2.85 35.06
N THR A 16 -16.31 -3.63 34.02
CA THR A 16 -17.15 -4.73 33.56
C THR A 16 -16.28 -5.96 33.29
N LYS A 17 -16.77 -7.15 33.67
CA LYS A 17 -16.06 -8.40 33.39
C LYS A 17 -15.99 -8.64 31.89
N VAL A 18 -14.77 -8.75 31.36
CA VAL A 18 -14.50 -8.97 29.93
C VAL A 18 -14.19 -10.44 29.70
N THR A 19 -15.06 -11.15 29.01
CA THR A 19 -14.87 -12.56 28.67
C THR A 19 -14.30 -12.75 27.25
N ARG A 20 -14.57 -11.81 26.35
CA ARG A 20 -14.14 -11.87 24.96
C ARG A 20 -14.08 -10.45 24.36
N ILE A 21 -13.04 -10.20 23.56
CA ILE A 21 -12.90 -8.97 22.75
C ILE A 21 -13.05 -9.37 21.29
N VAL A 22 -13.84 -8.61 20.56
CA VAL A 22 -13.98 -8.75 19.10
C VAL A 22 -13.63 -7.40 18.48
N THR A 23 -12.58 -7.37 17.67
CA THR A 23 -12.14 -6.17 16.96
C THR A 23 -12.46 -6.32 15.48
N VAL A 24 -13.09 -5.30 14.90
CA VAL A 24 -13.29 -5.20 13.45
C VAL A 24 -12.28 -4.18 12.90
N VAL A 25 -11.43 -4.65 12.01
CA VAL A 25 -10.36 -3.84 11.44
C VAL A 25 -10.73 -3.41 10.02
N TYR A 26 -10.61 -2.12 9.73
CA TYR A 26 -10.77 -1.57 8.39
C TYR A 26 -9.42 -1.08 7.86
N LEU A 27 -9.01 -1.59 6.71
CA LEU A 27 -7.82 -1.15 6.01
C LEU A 27 -8.18 -0.09 4.97
N ALA A 28 -7.58 1.10 5.07
CA ALA A 28 -7.76 2.18 4.12
C ALA A 28 -6.41 2.59 3.50
N LEU A 29 -6.36 2.65 2.18
CA LEU A 29 -5.23 3.17 1.44
C LEU A 29 -5.48 4.63 1.06
N SER A 30 -4.53 5.52 1.32
CA SER A 30 -4.64 6.95 1.00
C SER A 30 -3.34 7.50 0.42
N LYS A 31 -3.45 8.53 -0.43
CA LYS A 31 -2.27 9.29 -0.87
C LYS A 31 -1.76 10.15 0.29
N LYS A 32 -0.47 10.08 0.59
CA LYS A 32 0.18 10.97 1.57
C LYS A 32 -0.07 12.43 1.18
N GLY A 33 -0.50 13.25 2.12
CA GLY A 33 -0.81 14.67 1.90
C GLY A 33 -2.30 15.01 1.83
N LYS A 34 -3.20 14.05 1.77
CA LYS A 34 -4.59 14.29 2.14
C LYS A 34 -4.65 14.34 3.66
N THR A 35 -4.48 15.54 4.19
CA THR A 35 -4.60 15.78 5.63
C THR A 35 -6.00 15.42 6.05
N VAL A 36 -6.13 14.63 7.09
CA VAL A 36 -7.39 14.46 7.80
C VAL A 36 -7.62 15.74 8.57
N ASN A 37 -8.26 16.72 7.94
CA ASN A 37 -8.42 18.09 8.46
C ASN A 37 -9.51 18.24 9.54
N ASN A 38 -10.08 17.16 10.05
CA ASN A 38 -11.23 17.19 10.95
C ASN A 38 -10.98 16.47 12.28
N LEU A 39 -9.78 16.63 12.82
CA LEU A 39 -9.54 16.16 14.18
C LEU A 39 -9.76 17.28 15.17
N ASP A 40 -10.43 16.96 16.26
CA ASP A 40 -10.51 17.84 17.43
C ASP A 40 -9.10 18.30 17.80
N LYS A 41 -8.97 19.58 18.15
CA LYS A 41 -7.67 20.26 18.38
C LYS A 41 -6.75 19.59 19.42
N ASN A 42 -7.20 18.54 20.07
CA ASN A 42 -6.50 17.80 21.11
C ASN A 42 -5.89 16.47 20.66
N GLU A 43 -6.16 16.01 19.41
CA GLU A 43 -5.60 14.76 18.90
C GLU A 43 -4.45 15.01 17.93
N THR A 44 -3.25 14.54 18.27
CA THR A 44 -2.07 14.58 17.41
C THR A 44 -1.99 13.32 16.59
N MET A 45 -2.40 13.38 15.32
CA MET A 45 -2.11 12.30 14.37
C MET A 45 -0.76 12.50 13.67
N ARG A 46 -0.01 11.43 13.51
CA ARG A 46 1.26 11.40 12.78
C ARG A 46 1.32 10.22 11.84
N TRP A 47 2.04 10.40 10.74
CA TRP A 47 2.40 9.32 9.84
C TRP A 47 3.67 8.64 10.33
N PHE A 48 3.64 7.33 10.48
CA PHE A 48 4.79 6.52 10.83
C PHE A 48 5.17 5.62 9.64
N PRO A 49 6.47 5.37 9.40
CA PRO A 49 6.89 4.26 8.58
C PRO A 49 6.39 2.95 9.19
N VAL A 50 5.99 1.99 8.37
CA VAL A 50 5.54 0.69 8.88
C VAL A 50 6.66 -0.06 9.61
N GLU A 51 7.91 0.18 9.20
CA GLU A 51 9.10 -0.42 9.81
C GLU A 51 9.52 0.25 11.13
N ASP A 52 8.96 1.42 11.44
CA ASP A 52 9.33 2.24 12.61
C ASP A 52 8.06 2.70 13.36
N LEU A 53 7.25 1.73 13.71
CA LEU A 53 6.05 1.97 14.51
C LEU A 53 6.42 2.10 15.99
N PRO A 54 5.78 3.02 16.74
CA PRO A 54 5.90 3.03 18.19
C PRO A 54 5.35 1.74 18.81
N ASP A 55 5.60 1.53 20.08
CA ASP A 55 4.94 0.45 20.81
C ASP A 55 3.44 0.65 20.78
N LEU A 56 2.75 -0.33 20.23
CA LEU A 56 1.31 -0.34 20.10
C LEU A 56 0.69 -1.22 21.20
N PRO A 57 -0.40 -0.77 21.84
CA PRO A 57 -1.09 -1.56 22.85
C PRO A 57 -1.72 -2.81 22.24
N PHE A 58 -1.95 -3.81 23.07
CA PHE A 58 -2.62 -5.05 22.73
C PHE A 58 -1.93 -5.80 21.55
N ASP A 59 -2.74 -6.32 20.64
CA ASP A 59 -2.32 -7.02 19.43
C ASP A 59 -2.27 -6.10 18.18
N HIS A 60 -2.29 -4.77 18.38
CA HIS A 60 -2.35 -3.81 17.28
C HIS A 60 -1.14 -3.92 16.34
N LYS A 61 0.04 -4.29 16.86
CA LYS A 61 1.22 -4.52 16.02
C LYS A 61 0.99 -5.68 15.06
N SER A 62 0.44 -6.78 15.56
CA SER A 62 0.07 -7.96 14.74
C SER A 62 -0.98 -7.59 13.68
N ILE A 63 -1.98 -6.79 14.06
CA ILE A 63 -3.00 -6.28 13.14
C ILE A 63 -2.38 -5.46 12.00
N VAL A 64 -1.41 -4.60 12.30
CA VAL A 64 -0.70 -3.83 11.27
C VAL A 64 0.10 -4.75 10.35
N GLU A 65 0.83 -5.72 10.90
CA GLU A 65 1.61 -6.69 10.12
C GLU A 65 0.71 -7.51 9.18
N GLU A 66 -0.41 -8.00 9.67
CA GLU A 66 -1.43 -8.69 8.86
C GLU A 66 -2.03 -7.79 7.78
N SER A 67 -2.31 -6.52 8.12
CA SER A 67 -2.81 -5.52 7.16
C SER A 67 -1.82 -5.27 6.03
N VAL A 68 -0.53 -5.17 6.33
CA VAL A 68 0.53 -5.02 5.31
C VAL A 68 0.60 -6.26 4.41
N ASN A 69 0.48 -7.45 4.98
CA ASN A 69 0.46 -8.68 4.19
C ASN A 69 -0.79 -8.75 3.30
N GLU A 70 -1.95 -8.30 3.78
CA GLU A 70 -3.15 -8.25 2.94
C GLU A 70 -3.03 -7.23 1.80
N ILE A 71 -2.37 -6.08 2.01
CA ILE A 71 -2.04 -5.15 0.92
C ILE A 71 -1.17 -5.84 -0.14
N ARG A 72 -0.14 -6.57 0.26
CA ARG A 72 0.74 -7.31 -0.67
C ARG A 72 -0.06 -8.32 -1.49
N ASN A 73 -0.85 -9.14 -0.81
CA ASN A 73 -1.73 -10.14 -1.44
C ASN A 73 -2.73 -9.48 -2.40
N TRP A 74 -3.27 -8.34 -2.01
CA TRP A 74 -4.20 -7.60 -2.85
C TRP A 74 -3.53 -7.07 -4.11
N VAL A 75 -2.35 -6.48 -3.99
CA VAL A 75 -1.55 -6.00 -5.12
C VAL A 75 -1.15 -7.13 -6.06
N ASP A 76 -0.82 -8.29 -5.54
CA ASP A 76 -0.46 -9.47 -6.35
C ASP A 76 -1.67 -10.02 -7.13
N ARG A 77 -2.87 -10.00 -6.52
CA ARG A 77 -4.13 -10.42 -7.16
C ARG A 77 -4.71 -9.38 -8.11
N GLU A 78 -4.56 -8.10 -7.78
CA GLU A 78 -5.15 -6.96 -8.49
C GLU A 78 -4.13 -5.83 -8.66
N PRO A 79 -3.13 -6.00 -9.55
CA PRO A 79 -2.10 -4.99 -9.76
C PRO A 79 -2.62 -3.62 -10.19
N ALA A 80 -3.86 -3.55 -10.70
CA ALA A 80 -4.46 -2.30 -11.14
C ALA A 80 -4.57 -1.25 -10.03
N ILE A 81 -4.67 -1.68 -8.77
CA ILE A 81 -4.79 -0.79 -7.62
C ILE A 81 -3.58 0.16 -7.47
N ILE A 82 -2.38 -0.30 -7.82
CA ILE A 82 -1.16 0.52 -7.72
C ILE A 82 -1.27 1.79 -8.56
N TYR A 83 -1.90 1.71 -9.73
CA TYR A 83 -1.97 2.83 -10.67
C TYR A 83 -2.90 3.94 -10.21
N GLU A 84 -3.77 3.70 -9.24
CA GLU A 84 -4.58 4.75 -8.60
C GLU A 84 -3.71 5.66 -7.70
N TYR A 85 -2.58 5.15 -7.22
CA TYR A 85 -1.65 5.86 -6.34
C TYR A 85 -0.44 6.45 -7.10
N LEU A 86 -0.21 6.05 -8.34
CA LEU A 86 0.78 6.63 -9.22
C LEU A 86 0.24 7.88 -9.94
N PRO A 87 1.12 8.77 -10.40
CA PRO A 87 0.73 9.79 -11.37
C PRO A 87 0.14 9.17 -12.64
N SER A 88 -0.69 9.92 -13.36
CA SER A 88 -1.28 9.46 -14.63
C SER A 88 -0.23 9.06 -15.68
N LYS A 89 0.95 9.66 -15.60
CA LYS A 89 2.17 9.29 -16.31
C LYS A 89 3.27 9.02 -15.29
N PHE A 90 3.95 7.91 -15.41
CA PHE A 90 4.99 7.49 -14.48
C PHE A 90 6.17 6.87 -15.23
N THR A 91 7.36 6.89 -14.62
CA THR A 91 8.54 6.21 -15.14
C THR A 91 8.59 4.77 -14.65
N ALA A 92 9.36 3.93 -15.32
CA ALA A 92 9.61 2.56 -14.86
C ALA A 92 10.26 2.53 -13.47
N PHE A 93 11.07 3.54 -13.15
CA PHE A 93 11.67 3.71 -11.82
C PHE A 93 10.59 3.92 -10.75
N GLN A 94 9.64 4.83 -10.99
CA GLN A 94 8.56 5.12 -10.04
C GLN A 94 7.70 3.87 -9.79
N LEU A 95 7.33 3.15 -10.84
CA LEU A 95 6.57 1.90 -10.71
C LEU A 95 7.35 0.85 -9.93
N ARG A 96 8.63 0.61 -10.30
CA ARG A 96 9.49 -0.35 -9.61
C ARG A 96 9.63 0.01 -8.13
N ARG A 97 9.84 1.30 -7.82
CA ARG A 97 9.98 1.77 -6.45
C ARG A 97 8.72 1.55 -5.62
N THR A 98 7.54 1.72 -6.23
CA THR A 98 6.26 1.43 -5.57
C THR A 98 6.15 -0.05 -5.21
N TYR A 99 6.48 -0.95 -6.12
CA TYR A 99 6.52 -2.39 -5.84
C TYR A 99 7.56 -2.75 -4.77
N GLU A 100 8.76 -2.13 -4.80
CA GLU A 100 9.80 -2.35 -3.80
C GLU A 100 9.33 -1.96 -2.38
N ILE A 101 8.60 -0.85 -2.27
CA ILE A 101 8.05 -0.38 -0.99
C ILE A 101 6.98 -1.35 -0.49
N ILE A 102 6.01 -1.71 -1.34
CA ILE A 102 4.91 -2.60 -0.94
C ILE A 102 5.43 -3.96 -0.47
N HIS A 103 6.36 -4.55 -1.23
CA HIS A 103 6.87 -5.88 -0.93
C HIS A 103 8.07 -5.89 0.03
N ASN A 104 8.54 -4.72 0.47
CA ASN A 104 9.78 -4.56 1.25
C ASN A 104 10.96 -5.34 0.64
N LYS A 105 11.13 -5.26 -0.70
CA LYS A 105 12.07 -6.07 -1.47
C LYS A 105 12.66 -5.26 -2.61
N LYS A 106 13.94 -5.42 -2.88
CA LYS A 106 14.59 -4.85 -4.06
C LYS A 106 14.33 -5.71 -5.29
N PHE A 107 14.07 -5.04 -6.42
CA PHE A 107 13.93 -5.69 -7.71
C PHE A 107 15.09 -5.31 -8.63
N ASP A 108 15.60 -6.31 -9.37
CA ASP A 108 16.56 -6.05 -10.42
C ASP A 108 15.95 -5.18 -11.52
N VAL A 109 16.67 -4.13 -11.90
CA VAL A 109 16.17 -3.10 -12.81
C VAL A 109 15.80 -3.66 -14.18
N ARG A 110 16.68 -4.51 -14.74
CA ARG A 110 16.50 -5.07 -16.10
C ARG A 110 15.36 -6.06 -16.14
N ASN A 111 15.30 -6.95 -15.16
CA ASN A 111 14.23 -7.94 -15.05
C ASN A 111 12.87 -7.28 -14.81
N PHE A 112 12.81 -6.25 -13.96
CA PHE A 112 11.59 -5.51 -13.74
C PHE A 112 11.11 -4.82 -15.02
N GLN A 113 12.01 -4.12 -15.72
CA GLN A 113 11.69 -3.47 -17.00
C GLN A 113 11.19 -4.46 -18.05
N LYS A 114 11.84 -5.62 -18.15
CA LYS A 114 11.42 -6.69 -19.07
C LYS A 114 10.01 -7.17 -18.73
N LYS A 115 9.75 -7.49 -17.46
CA LYS A 115 8.42 -7.93 -17.00
C LYS A 115 7.36 -6.86 -17.25
N MET A 116 7.65 -5.60 -16.90
CA MET A 116 6.75 -4.47 -17.11
C MET A 116 6.32 -4.35 -18.59
N ASN A 117 7.28 -4.48 -19.52
CA ASN A 117 6.99 -4.38 -20.95
C ASN A 117 6.14 -5.56 -21.47
N LEU A 118 6.22 -6.73 -20.83
CA LEU A 118 5.43 -7.90 -21.20
C LEU A 118 3.97 -7.82 -20.73
N LEU A 119 3.65 -6.97 -19.77
CA LEU A 119 2.28 -6.87 -19.23
C LEU A 119 1.26 -6.36 -20.25
N GLY A 120 1.69 -5.65 -21.30
CA GLY A 120 0.82 -5.20 -22.39
C GLY A 120 -0.15 -4.06 -22.04
N TYR A 121 -0.51 -3.87 -20.78
CA TYR A 121 -1.36 -2.80 -20.30
C TYR A 121 -0.60 -1.58 -19.74
N ILE A 122 0.72 -1.67 -19.63
CA ILE A 122 1.61 -0.53 -19.39
C ILE A 122 2.12 -0.06 -20.73
N VAL A 123 1.67 1.10 -21.16
CA VAL A 123 1.91 1.61 -22.52
C VAL A 123 2.94 2.74 -22.45
N PRO A 124 4.03 2.68 -23.22
CA PRO A 124 4.96 3.80 -23.32
C PRO A 124 4.28 5.01 -23.95
N THR A 125 4.71 6.19 -23.55
CA THR A 125 4.34 7.46 -24.19
C THR A 125 5.53 7.98 -25.02
N ASP A 126 5.30 8.98 -25.84
CA ASP A 126 6.38 9.67 -26.57
C ASP A 126 7.10 10.72 -25.71
N GLU A 127 6.67 10.87 -24.45
CA GLU A 127 7.22 11.85 -23.54
C GLU A 127 8.38 11.27 -22.72
N MET A 128 9.38 12.12 -22.49
CA MET A 128 10.56 11.85 -21.67
C MET A 128 10.62 12.84 -20.51
N GLU A 129 11.33 12.48 -19.45
CA GLU A 129 11.65 13.43 -18.38
C GLU A 129 12.40 14.63 -18.92
N VAL A 130 12.15 15.81 -18.36
CA VAL A 130 12.81 17.07 -18.74
C VAL A 130 13.44 17.69 -17.50
N GLY A 131 14.61 18.32 -17.68
CA GLY A 131 15.29 19.04 -16.58
C GLY A 131 15.94 18.14 -15.53
N VAL A 132 16.21 16.87 -15.84
CA VAL A 132 16.85 15.91 -14.92
C VAL A 132 18.37 15.83 -15.18
N PRO A 133 19.21 15.67 -14.13
CA PRO A 133 20.67 15.60 -14.27
C PRO A 133 21.18 14.23 -14.77
N HIS A 134 20.31 13.27 -14.94
CA HIS A 134 20.61 11.92 -15.43
C HIS A 134 19.98 11.70 -16.80
N ARG A 135 20.22 10.51 -17.38
CA ARG A 135 19.56 10.14 -18.64
C ARG A 135 18.04 10.15 -18.45
N ALA A 136 17.36 10.99 -19.22
CA ALA A 136 15.91 11.14 -19.19
C ALA A 136 15.20 9.79 -19.38
N ALA A 137 14.28 9.47 -18.49
CA ALA A 137 13.49 8.25 -18.58
C ALA A 137 12.21 8.51 -19.38
N ARG A 138 11.73 7.45 -20.07
CA ARG A 138 10.44 7.49 -20.77
C ARG A 138 9.31 7.39 -19.78
N TYR A 139 8.23 8.13 -20.04
CA TYR A 139 6.97 7.97 -19.32
C TYR A 139 6.12 6.84 -19.89
N TYR A 140 5.33 6.24 -19.02
CA TYR A 140 4.37 5.19 -19.29
C TYR A 140 3.01 5.57 -18.73
N ARG A 141 1.96 4.96 -19.27
CA ARG A 141 0.58 5.06 -18.75
C ARG A 141 -0.01 3.69 -18.51
N PHE A 142 -0.88 3.60 -17.52
CA PHE A 142 -1.73 2.43 -17.32
C PHE A 142 -2.93 2.49 -18.27
N ASN A 143 -3.11 1.44 -19.06
CA ASN A 143 -4.25 1.29 -19.96
C ASN A 143 -5.28 0.34 -19.34
N LYS A 144 -6.28 0.91 -18.66
CA LYS A 144 -7.34 0.16 -17.98
C LYS A 144 -8.14 -0.73 -18.92
N VAL A 145 -8.37 -0.30 -20.15
CA VAL A 145 -9.14 -1.07 -21.16
C VAL A 145 -8.38 -2.34 -21.54
N LYS A 146 -7.08 -2.21 -21.84
CA LYS A 146 -6.23 -3.37 -22.13
C LYS A 146 -6.12 -4.31 -20.91
N TYR A 147 -5.97 -3.76 -19.72
CA TYR A 147 -5.93 -4.53 -18.49
C TYR A 147 -7.20 -5.37 -18.30
N ASN A 148 -8.37 -4.75 -18.38
CA ASN A 148 -9.66 -5.44 -18.23
C ASN A 148 -9.87 -6.52 -19.28
N LYS A 149 -9.46 -6.25 -20.54
CA LYS A 149 -9.55 -7.24 -21.63
C LYS A 149 -8.67 -8.46 -21.35
N LEU A 150 -7.42 -8.25 -20.91
CA LEU A 150 -6.51 -9.34 -20.56
C LEU A 150 -7.05 -10.16 -19.37
N ARG A 151 -7.53 -9.48 -18.34
CA ARG A 151 -8.10 -10.14 -17.16
C ARG A 151 -9.32 -10.99 -17.50
N SER A 152 -10.22 -10.48 -18.34
CA SER A 152 -11.41 -11.24 -18.80
C SER A 152 -11.04 -12.47 -19.63
N SER A 153 -9.89 -12.48 -20.29
CA SER A 153 -9.41 -13.63 -21.05
C SER A 153 -8.76 -14.73 -20.21
N LEU A 154 -8.25 -14.35 -19.01
CA LEU A 154 -7.64 -15.30 -18.06
C LEU A 154 -8.66 -16.00 -17.16
N ASN A 155 -9.86 -15.45 -17.04
CA ASN A 155 -10.96 -16.00 -16.24
C ASN A 155 -11.94 -16.87 -17.04
N LYS A 156 -11.62 -17.18 -18.29
CA LYS A 156 -12.32 -18.15 -19.16
C LYS A 156 -11.54 -19.46 -19.24
#